data_198308abf0aecdbe5d19f669893c2da1
#
_entry.id   198308abf0aecdbe5d19f669893c2da1
#
_cell.length_a   1.000
_cell.length_b   1.000
_cell.length_c   1.000
_cell.angle_alpha   90.00
_cell.angle_beta   90.00
_cell.angle_gamma   90.00
#
_symmetry.space_group_name_H-M   'P 1'
#
loop_
_entity.id
_entity.type
_entity.pdbx_description
1 polymer ?
#
loop_
_entity_poly.entity_id
_entity_poly.type
_entity_poly.pdbx_seq_one_letter_code
_entity_poly.pdbx_strand_id
1 'polypeptide(L)'
;MDSRKQAVSIRMSAADIRSVKRLAERLGVRDSDVIRFAVKVMLGRLAPLHDLGVRGKSLVPVFVESGTDIFRHFELDALRLDSIINQGADPDARVDSDDIQLIAMSGIQQSYAKLRLSSISHNQAKSANGAGMDKAGRAGKPGEEDELGNSLRKYLYDKYVYRNNNGGSRAPIELE
;
A
#
# COMPACT_ATOMS: atom_id res chain seq x y z
N MET A 1 17.74 -27.38 7.47
CA MET A 1 17.71 -26.02 6.86
C MET A 1 19.11 -25.45 6.97
N ASP A 2 19.72 -25.21 5.84
CA ASP A 2 21.13 -24.78 5.76
C ASP A 2 21.21 -23.30 6.15
N SER A 3 21.69 -23.01 7.37
CA SER A 3 21.82 -21.66 7.90
C SER A 3 23.15 -20.97 7.50
N ARG A 4 23.75 -21.40 6.38
CA ARG A 4 25.00 -20.79 5.89
C ARG A 4 24.73 -19.34 5.50
N LYS A 5 25.46 -18.44 6.17
CA LYS A 5 25.48 -17.03 5.81
C LYS A 5 26.09 -16.86 4.42
N GLN A 6 25.34 -16.29 3.49
CA GLN A 6 25.82 -15.95 2.16
C GLN A 6 26.22 -14.46 2.13
N ALA A 7 27.31 -14.15 1.44
CA ALA A 7 27.73 -12.77 1.20
C ALA A 7 26.99 -12.23 -0.04
N VAL A 8 26.40 -11.04 0.10
CA VAL A 8 25.78 -10.30 -1.00
C VAL A 8 26.48 -8.97 -1.14
N SER A 9 26.87 -8.61 -2.37
CA SER A 9 27.46 -7.31 -2.67
C SER A 9 26.41 -6.37 -3.25
N ILE A 10 26.27 -5.18 -2.65
CA ILE A 10 25.30 -4.17 -3.07
C ILE A 10 26.07 -2.90 -3.43
N ARG A 11 25.74 -2.31 -4.59
CA ARG A 11 26.23 -0.97 -4.97
C ARG A 11 25.24 0.07 -4.44
N MET A 12 25.77 1.05 -3.71
CA MET A 12 24.99 2.16 -3.15
C MET A 12 25.56 3.48 -3.60
N SER A 13 24.71 4.52 -3.65
CA SER A 13 25.18 5.88 -3.91
C SER A 13 26.07 6.38 -2.76
N ALA A 14 26.99 7.31 -3.06
CA ALA A 14 27.83 7.91 -2.02
C ALA A 14 26.99 8.67 -0.96
N ALA A 15 25.82 9.18 -1.33
CA ALA A 15 24.89 9.84 -0.41
C ALA A 15 24.29 8.84 0.58
N ASP A 16 23.82 7.69 0.08
CA ASP A 16 23.23 6.64 0.93
C ASP A 16 24.27 6.06 1.89
N ILE A 17 25.50 5.82 1.40
CA ILE A 17 26.59 5.34 2.27
C ILE A 17 26.86 6.34 3.39
N ARG A 18 26.91 7.65 3.11
CA ARG A 18 27.07 8.67 4.15
C ARG A 18 25.91 8.68 5.16
N SER A 19 24.69 8.50 4.69
CA SER A 19 23.51 8.45 5.54
C SER A 19 23.51 7.22 6.45
N VAL A 20 23.88 6.05 5.92
CA VAL A 20 24.05 4.82 6.70
C VAL A 20 25.09 4.99 7.78
N LYS A 21 26.27 5.55 7.45
CA LYS A 21 27.35 5.79 8.42
C LYS A 21 26.92 6.72 9.55
N ARG A 22 26.30 7.87 9.23
CA ARG A 22 25.78 8.80 10.25
C ARG A 22 24.77 8.16 11.17
N LEU A 23 23.89 7.32 10.61
CA LEU A 23 22.89 6.61 11.40
C LEU A 23 23.55 5.56 12.30
N ALA A 24 24.51 4.80 11.78
CA ALA A 24 25.26 3.81 12.53
C ALA A 24 26.03 4.43 13.69
N GLU A 25 26.75 5.54 13.45
CA GLU A 25 27.44 6.31 14.48
C GLU A 25 26.49 6.80 15.58
N ARG A 26 25.33 7.36 15.19
CA ARG A 26 24.35 7.86 16.15
C ARG A 26 23.72 6.76 17.00
N LEU A 27 23.54 5.57 16.44
CA LEU A 27 22.98 4.40 17.13
C LEU A 27 24.05 3.57 17.87
N GLY A 28 25.34 3.85 17.70
CA GLY A 28 26.42 3.09 18.28
C GLY A 28 26.55 1.66 17.74
N VAL A 29 26.16 1.43 16.47
CA VAL A 29 26.17 0.12 15.81
C VAL A 29 27.04 0.15 14.55
N ARG A 30 27.28 -1.01 13.93
CA ARG A 30 28.01 -1.09 12.67
C ARG A 30 27.13 -0.74 11.47
N ASP A 31 27.70 -0.17 10.41
CA ASP A 31 27.02 0.12 9.13
C ASP A 31 26.26 -1.11 8.61
N SER A 32 26.88 -2.29 8.69
CA SER A 32 26.27 -3.55 8.26
C SER A 32 25.02 -3.94 9.05
N ASP A 33 24.91 -3.51 10.31
CA ASP A 33 23.74 -3.81 11.14
C ASP A 33 22.57 -2.91 10.76
N VAL A 34 22.84 -1.64 10.41
CA VAL A 34 21.85 -0.73 9.84
C VAL A 34 21.29 -1.27 8.52
N ILE A 35 22.17 -1.71 7.61
CA ILE A 35 21.74 -2.29 6.32
C ILE A 35 20.90 -3.56 6.54
N ARG A 36 21.36 -4.48 7.40
CA ARG A 36 20.58 -5.69 7.73
C ARG A 36 19.21 -5.39 8.32
N PHE A 37 19.15 -4.39 9.18
CA PHE A 37 17.88 -3.95 9.76
C PHE A 37 16.94 -3.42 8.69
N ALA A 38 17.42 -2.54 7.80
CA ALA A 38 16.64 -2.01 6.69
C ALA A 38 16.08 -3.12 5.78
N VAL A 39 16.93 -4.10 5.41
CA VAL A 39 16.51 -5.27 4.62
C VAL A 39 15.44 -6.09 5.36
N LYS A 40 15.61 -6.37 6.65
CA LYS A 40 14.63 -7.12 7.44
C LYS A 40 13.29 -6.38 7.54
N VAL A 41 13.30 -5.07 7.74
CA VAL A 41 12.07 -4.26 7.80
C VAL A 41 11.35 -4.29 6.47
N MET A 42 12.06 -4.13 5.36
CA MET A 42 11.48 -4.21 4.02
C MET A 42 10.88 -5.59 3.75
N LEU A 43 11.63 -6.67 4.00
CA LEU A 43 11.15 -8.04 3.82
C LEU A 43 9.92 -8.33 4.71
N GLY A 44 9.88 -7.81 5.93
CA GLY A 44 8.73 -7.95 6.82
C GLY A 44 7.49 -7.23 6.27
N ARG A 45 7.64 -6.01 5.74
CA ARG A 45 6.54 -5.26 5.13
C ARG A 45 5.99 -5.92 3.85
N LEU A 46 6.88 -6.53 3.06
CA LEU A 46 6.55 -7.17 1.80
C LEU A 46 6.35 -8.69 1.94
N ALA A 47 6.27 -9.21 3.17
CA ALA A 47 6.15 -10.65 3.42
C ALA A 47 5.00 -11.33 2.65
N PRO A 48 3.80 -10.73 2.51
CA PRO A 48 2.73 -11.35 1.74
C PRO A 48 3.05 -11.56 0.25
N LEU A 49 4.00 -10.79 -0.31
CA LEU A 49 4.43 -10.97 -1.71
C LEU A 49 5.37 -12.18 -1.91
N HIS A 50 5.89 -12.77 -0.83
CA HIS A 50 6.70 -13.99 -0.92
C HIS A 50 5.86 -15.25 -1.15
N ASP A 51 4.60 -15.21 -0.73
CA ASP A 51 3.67 -16.33 -0.91
C ASP A 51 2.85 -16.10 -2.18
N LEU A 52 3.14 -16.89 -3.21
CA LEU A 52 2.44 -16.84 -4.49
C LEU A 52 0.96 -17.25 -4.39
N GLY A 53 0.53 -17.83 -3.28
CA GLY A 53 -0.87 -18.13 -2.97
C GLY A 53 -1.64 -16.90 -2.50
N VAL A 54 -0.96 -15.88 -1.95
CA VAL A 54 -1.59 -14.63 -1.50
C VAL A 54 -1.86 -13.73 -2.70
N ARG A 55 -3.13 -13.46 -2.98
CA ARG A 55 -3.58 -12.74 -4.20
C ARG A 55 -4.80 -11.86 -3.89
N GLY A 56 -5.16 -11.03 -4.87
CA GLY A 56 -6.39 -10.23 -4.82
C GLY A 56 -6.41 -9.25 -3.65
N LYS A 57 -7.55 -9.15 -3.01
CA LYS A 57 -7.84 -8.22 -1.90
C LYS A 57 -6.83 -8.31 -0.75
N SER A 58 -6.26 -9.49 -0.50
CA SER A 58 -5.28 -9.71 0.57
C SER A 58 -3.96 -8.98 0.34
N LEU A 59 -3.65 -8.58 -0.89
CA LEU A 59 -2.46 -7.79 -1.21
C LEU A 59 -2.66 -6.27 -1.12
N VAL A 60 -3.91 -5.80 -1.06
CA VAL A 60 -4.21 -4.35 -0.97
C VAL A 60 -3.49 -3.68 0.21
N PRO A 61 -3.51 -4.23 1.44
CA PRO A 61 -2.79 -3.64 2.57
C PRO A 61 -1.30 -3.46 2.31
N VAL A 62 -0.65 -4.41 1.64
CA VAL A 62 0.79 -4.34 1.36
C VAL A 62 1.15 -3.11 0.55
N PHE A 63 0.39 -2.83 -0.50
CA PHE A 63 0.65 -1.69 -1.38
C PHE A 63 0.23 -0.36 -0.76
N VAL A 64 -0.82 -0.35 0.04
CA VAL A 64 -1.26 0.84 0.78
C VAL A 64 -0.28 1.20 1.90
N GLU A 65 0.20 0.18 2.66
CA GLU A 65 1.12 0.38 3.79
C GLU A 65 2.57 0.66 3.37
N SER A 66 2.98 0.14 2.21
CA SER A 66 4.35 0.36 1.72
C SER A 66 4.59 1.79 1.26
N GLY A 67 3.52 2.57 1.08
CA GLY A 67 3.60 3.97 0.65
C GLY A 67 3.96 4.14 -0.81
N THR A 68 4.09 5.40 -1.21
CA THR A 68 4.30 5.81 -2.61
C THR A 68 5.68 5.44 -3.15
N ASP A 69 6.66 5.23 -2.28
CA ASP A 69 8.04 5.00 -2.67
C ASP A 69 8.24 3.67 -3.41
N ILE A 70 7.46 2.64 -3.07
CA ILE A 70 7.53 1.33 -3.73
C ILE A 70 7.21 1.45 -5.22
N PHE A 71 6.20 2.25 -5.57
CA PHE A 71 5.77 2.42 -6.97
C PHE A 71 6.83 3.13 -7.80
N ARG A 72 7.46 4.16 -7.22
CA ARG A 72 8.52 4.91 -7.89
C ARG A 72 9.81 4.10 -8.01
N HIS A 73 10.20 3.40 -6.94
CA HIS A 73 11.46 2.66 -6.89
C HIS A 73 11.46 1.43 -7.81
N PHE A 74 10.33 0.72 -7.90
CA PHE A 74 10.18 -0.48 -8.73
C PHE A 74 9.46 -0.23 -10.06
N GLU A 75 9.14 1.03 -10.38
CA GLU A 75 8.42 1.41 -11.59
C GLU A 75 7.13 0.62 -11.79
N LEU A 76 6.35 0.47 -10.71
CA LEU A 76 5.11 -0.27 -10.71
C LEU A 76 3.98 0.59 -11.29
N ASP A 77 3.63 0.34 -12.55
CA ASP A 77 2.44 0.89 -13.18
C ASP A 77 1.18 0.07 -12.82
N ALA A 78 0.02 0.56 -13.27
CA ALA A 78 -1.26 -0.08 -13.01
C ALA A 78 -1.36 -1.49 -13.61
N LEU A 79 -0.74 -1.74 -14.77
CA LEU A 79 -0.79 -3.05 -15.44
C LEU A 79 0.03 -4.08 -14.67
N ARG A 80 1.24 -3.70 -14.24
CA ARG A 80 2.10 -4.57 -13.40
C ARG A 80 1.44 -4.84 -12.06
N LEU A 81 0.84 -3.81 -11.46
CA LEU A 81 0.15 -3.94 -10.18
C LEU A 81 -1.08 -4.85 -10.30
N ASP A 82 -1.88 -4.73 -11.37
CA ASP A 82 -2.99 -5.63 -11.64
C ASP A 82 -2.54 -7.08 -11.80
N SER A 83 -1.47 -7.29 -12.55
CA SER A 83 -0.87 -8.63 -12.70
C SER A 83 -0.44 -9.21 -11.34
N ILE A 84 0.22 -8.42 -10.49
CA ILE A 84 0.66 -8.89 -9.17
C ILE A 84 -0.54 -9.22 -8.26
N ILE A 85 -1.56 -8.37 -8.27
CA ILE A 85 -2.70 -8.51 -7.36
C ILE A 85 -3.69 -9.55 -7.88
N ASN A 86 -4.12 -9.46 -9.14
CA ASN A 86 -5.27 -10.18 -9.65
C ASN A 86 -4.95 -11.44 -10.45
N GLN A 87 -3.70 -11.65 -10.89
CA GLN A 87 -3.36 -12.81 -11.69
C GLN A 87 -3.56 -14.10 -10.90
N GLY A 88 -4.51 -14.95 -11.38
CA GLY A 88 -4.88 -16.20 -10.72
C GLY A 88 -5.67 -16.03 -9.43
N ALA A 89 -6.18 -14.84 -9.13
CA ALA A 89 -7.13 -14.63 -8.03
C ALA A 89 -8.53 -15.08 -8.45
N ASP A 90 -9.28 -15.65 -7.50
CA ASP A 90 -10.69 -15.95 -7.69
C ASP A 90 -11.48 -14.69 -8.01
N PRO A 91 -12.55 -14.76 -8.83
CA PRO A 91 -13.34 -13.58 -9.23
C PRO A 91 -13.79 -12.71 -8.04
N ASP A 92 -14.24 -13.34 -6.94
CA ASP A 92 -14.70 -12.63 -5.75
C ASP A 92 -13.58 -12.02 -4.91
N ALA A 93 -12.35 -12.48 -5.10
CA ALA A 93 -11.16 -11.97 -4.42
C ALA A 93 -10.46 -10.87 -5.20
N ARG A 94 -10.86 -10.59 -6.42
CA ARG A 94 -10.21 -9.58 -7.27
C ARG A 94 -10.43 -8.16 -6.75
N VAL A 95 -9.46 -7.33 -7.02
CA VAL A 95 -9.51 -5.88 -6.80
C VAL A 95 -9.94 -5.22 -8.10
N ASP A 96 -10.81 -4.23 -8.02
CA ASP A 96 -11.28 -3.49 -9.18
C ASP A 96 -10.12 -2.79 -9.89
N SER A 97 -10.10 -2.82 -11.22
CA SER A 97 -9.05 -2.18 -12.03
C SER A 97 -8.93 -0.67 -11.78
N ASP A 98 -10.05 0.01 -11.52
CA ASP A 98 -10.07 1.44 -11.18
C ASP A 98 -9.36 1.71 -9.85
N ASP A 99 -9.49 0.82 -8.87
CA ASP A 99 -8.80 0.96 -7.58
C ASP A 99 -7.32 0.62 -7.70
N ILE A 100 -6.95 -0.36 -8.51
CA ILE A 100 -5.55 -0.64 -8.83
C ILE A 100 -4.90 0.57 -9.50
N GLN A 101 -5.60 1.19 -10.46
CA GLN A 101 -5.15 2.42 -11.09
C GLN A 101 -4.99 3.56 -10.08
N LEU A 102 -5.94 3.69 -9.16
CA LEU A 102 -5.88 4.69 -8.09
C LEU A 102 -4.68 4.47 -7.16
N ILE A 103 -4.40 3.23 -6.78
CA ILE A 103 -3.22 2.86 -5.97
C ILE A 103 -1.93 3.22 -6.73
N ALA A 104 -1.78 2.80 -7.98
CA ALA A 104 -0.60 3.11 -8.79
C ALA A 104 -0.40 4.63 -8.97
N MET A 105 -1.47 5.36 -9.25
CA MET A 105 -1.42 6.82 -9.44
C MET A 105 -1.11 7.59 -8.16
N SER A 106 -1.45 7.07 -6.99
CA SER A 106 -1.13 7.72 -5.71
C SER A 106 0.39 7.92 -5.52
N GLY A 107 1.19 7.02 -6.11
CA GLY A 107 2.66 7.12 -6.09
C GLY A 107 3.26 8.04 -7.16
N ILE A 108 2.54 8.30 -8.25
CA ILE A 108 3.08 8.99 -9.43
C ILE A 108 2.44 10.37 -9.62
N GLN A 109 1.12 10.46 -9.47
CA GLN A 109 0.33 11.67 -9.72
C GLN A 109 -0.68 11.92 -8.59
N GLN A 110 -0.20 12.43 -7.48
CA GLN A 110 -1.00 12.68 -6.28
C GLN A 110 -2.20 13.59 -6.54
N SER A 111 -2.06 14.61 -7.39
CA SER A 111 -3.16 15.52 -7.76
C SER A 111 -4.31 14.78 -8.43
N TYR A 112 -4.03 13.83 -9.32
CA TYR A 112 -5.05 13.01 -9.97
C TYR A 112 -5.72 12.06 -8.98
N ALA A 113 -4.94 11.40 -8.12
CA ALA A 113 -5.46 10.52 -7.09
C ALA A 113 -6.40 11.28 -6.12
N LYS A 114 -6.06 12.51 -5.73
CA LYS A 114 -6.93 13.39 -4.93
C LYS A 114 -8.27 13.69 -5.61
N LEU A 115 -8.24 14.06 -6.90
CA LEU A 115 -9.46 14.33 -7.68
C LEU A 115 -10.35 13.09 -7.80
N ARG A 116 -9.79 11.92 -8.04
CA ARG A 116 -10.54 10.65 -8.11
C ARG A 116 -11.16 10.29 -6.76
N LEU A 117 -10.40 10.36 -5.67
CA LEU A 117 -10.93 10.09 -4.33
C LEU A 117 -12.04 11.08 -3.93
N SER A 118 -11.90 12.35 -4.25
CA SER A 118 -12.95 13.34 -3.96
C SER A 118 -14.22 13.06 -4.75
N SER A 119 -14.12 12.63 -6.01
CA SER A 119 -15.28 12.24 -6.83
C SER A 119 -15.99 11.00 -6.31
N ILE A 120 -15.24 10.00 -5.83
CA ILE A 120 -15.79 8.77 -5.23
C ILE A 120 -16.51 9.10 -3.92
N SER A 121 -15.88 9.88 -3.04
CA SER A 121 -16.48 10.30 -1.77
C SER A 121 -17.75 11.13 -1.99
N HIS A 122 -17.77 12.00 -3.01
CA HIS A 122 -18.95 12.80 -3.35
C HIS A 122 -20.10 11.95 -3.89
N ASN A 123 -19.82 10.93 -4.68
CA ASN A 123 -20.84 9.99 -5.19
C ASN A 123 -21.41 9.11 -4.08
N GLN A 124 -20.60 8.69 -3.11
CA GLN A 124 -21.08 7.95 -1.94
C GLN A 124 -21.94 8.83 -1.03
N ALA A 125 -21.57 10.10 -0.82
CA ALA A 125 -22.37 11.05 -0.04
C ALA A 125 -23.71 11.37 -0.71
N LYS A 126 -23.77 11.46 -2.04
CA LYS A 126 -25.03 11.65 -2.79
C LYS A 126 -25.97 10.44 -2.72
N SER A 127 -25.41 9.24 -2.57
CA SER A 127 -26.22 8.02 -2.36
C SER A 127 -26.80 7.92 -0.93
N ALA A 128 -26.20 8.63 0.03
CA ALA A 128 -26.59 8.57 1.44
C ALA A 128 -27.48 9.73 1.92
N ASN A 129 -27.38 10.94 1.34
CA ASN A 129 -28.22 12.08 1.70
C ASN A 129 -28.14 13.17 0.62
N GLY A 130 -29.28 13.66 0.18
CA GLY A 130 -29.37 14.85 -0.66
C GLY A 130 -29.01 16.12 0.14
N ALA A 131 -28.31 17.00 -0.53
CA ALA A 131 -28.02 18.39 -0.20
C ALA A 131 -26.80 18.70 0.69
N GLY A 132 -25.89 19.49 0.12
CA GLY A 132 -24.84 20.19 0.85
C GLY A 132 -23.69 20.65 -0.07
N MET A 133 -23.77 21.91 -0.50
CA MET A 133 -22.88 22.62 -1.46
C MET A 133 -21.50 22.96 -0.89
N ASP A 134 -20.52 22.94 -1.79
CA ASP A 134 -19.31 23.79 -1.95
C ASP A 134 -18.21 23.84 -0.89
N LYS A 135 -17.00 23.42 -1.36
CA LYS A 135 -15.89 24.40 -1.52
C LYS A 135 -14.73 23.81 -2.33
N ALA A 136 -14.53 24.37 -3.50
CA ALA A 136 -13.34 24.15 -4.34
C ALA A 136 -12.16 25.02 -3.83
N GLY A 137 -10.95 24.46 -3.91
CA GLY A 137 -9.74 25.22 -4.19
C GLY A 137 -8.95 25.76 -3.02
N ARG A 138 -7.84 25.05 -2.67
CA ARG A 138 -6.61 25.75 -2.26
C ARG A 138 -5.38 24.88 -2.46
N ALA A 139 -4.37 25.48 -3.08
CA ALA A 139 -3.10 24.86 -3.43
C ALA A 139 -2.27 24.43 -2.19
N GLY A 140 -1.62 23.32 -2.32
CA GLY A 140 -0.63 22.63 -1.51
C GLY A 140 0.01 23.33 -0.30
N LYS A 141 -0.27 22.78 0.88
CA LYS A 141 0.54 23.00 2.09
C LYS A 141 1.31 21.71 2.44
N PRO A 142 2.52 21.80 3.03
CA PRO A 142 3.22 20.62 3.55
C PRO A 142 2.35 19.94 4.61
N GLY A 143 1.98 18.69 4.37
CA GLY A 143 1.01 17.89 5.14
C GLY A 143 -0.07 17.21 4.28
N GLU A 144 -0.23 17.60 3.02
CA GLU A 144 -1.27 17.06 2.11
C GLU A 144 -0.96 15.65 1.60
N GLU A 145 0.30 15.22 1.63
CA GLU A 145 0.69 13.86 1.24
C GLU A 145 0.16 12.83 2.24
N ASP A 146 0.22 13.14 3.52
CA ASP A 146 -0.32 12.30 4.60
C ASP A 146 -1.85 12.22 4.53
N GLU A 147 -2.52 13.30 4.13
CA GLU A 147 -3.98 13.36 4.01
C GLU A 147 -4.50 12.50 2.85
N LEU A 148 -3.81 12.53 1.70
CA LEU A 148 -4.15 11.65 0.57
C LEU A 148 -3.95 10.18 0.93
N GLY A 149 -2.80 9.85 1.53
CA GLY A 149 -2.49 8.50 1.98
C GLY A 149 -3.53 7.96 2.96
N ASN A 150 -3.93 8.77 3.93
CA ASN A 150 -4.96 8.40 4.91
C ASN A 150 -6.35 8.23 4.26
N SER A 151 -6.72 9.09 3.33
CA SER A 151 -7.99 9.00 2.61
C SER A 151 -8.05 7.77 1.70
N LEU A 152 -6.97 7.49 0.97
CA LEU A 152 -6.84 6.30 0.13
C LEU A 152 -6.87 5.02 0.98
N ARG A 153 -6.12 5.00 2.08
CA ARG A 153 -6.11 3.89 3.04
C ARG A 153 -7.52 3.62 3.55
N LYS A 154 -8.20 4.64 4.07
CA LYS A 154 -9.56 4.51 4.57
C LYS A 154 -10.49 3.92 3.52
N TYR A 155 -10.52 4.47 2.31
CA TYR A 155 -11.37 4.00 1.22
C TYR A 155 -11.12 2.52 0.88
N LEU A 156 -9.85 2.14 0.67
CA LEU A 156 -9.51 0.77 0.26
C LEU A 156 -9.72 -0.24 1.39
N TYR A 157 -9.45 0.16 2.65
CA TYR A 157 -9.69 -0.70 3.80
C TYR A 157 -11.19 -0.92 4.03
N ASP A 158 -12.02 0.12 3.93
CA ASP A 158 -13.47 -0.01 4.03
C ASP A 158 -14.02 -0.92 2.93
N LYS A 159 -13.47 -0.84 1.71
CA LYS A 159 -13.94 -1.61 0.56
C LYS A 159 -13.47 -3.07 0.56
N TYR A 160 -12.19 -3.34 0.87
CA TYR A 160 -11.58 -4.64 0.64
C TYR A 160 -11.20 -5.40 1.91
N VAL A 161 -10.98 -4.71 3.03
CA VAL A 161 -10.51 -5.32 4.27
C VAL A 161 -11.65 -5.52 5.25
N TYR A 162 -12.40 -4.44 5.58
CA TYR A 162 -13.43 -4.51 6.63
C TYR A 162 -14.71 -5.18 6.17
N ARG A 163 -15.10 -5.08 4.89
CA ARG A 163 -16.30 -5.77 4.38
C ARG A 163 -16.16 -7.29 4.37
N ASN A 164 -14.97 -7.84 4.24
CA ASN A 164 -14.76 -9.29 4.28
C ASN A 164 -14.92 -9.88 5.69
N ASN A 165 -14.76 -9.08 6.76
CA ASN A 165 -14.91 -9.57 8.13
C ASN A 165 -16.39 -9.66 8.59
N ASN A 166 -17.31 -9.00 7.88
CA ASN A 166 -18.75 -9.04 8.21
C ASN A 166 -19.55 -10.06 7.36
N GLY A 167 -18.92 -10.75 6.41
CA GLY A 167 -19.54 -11.77 5.56
C GLY A 167 -19.46 -13.20 6.07
N GLY A 168 -18.85 -13.44 7.22
CA GLY A 168 -18.80 -14.74 7.89
C GLY A 168 -20.16 -15.09 8.48
N SER A 169 -20.99 -15.75 7.69
CA SER A 169 -22.27 -16.37 8.00
C SER A 169 -22.31 -16.97 9.40
N ARG A 170 -23.14 -16.40 10.27
CA ARG A 170 -23.78 -17.17 11.34
C ARG A 170 -24.88 -18.00 10.70
N ALA A 171 -24.59 -19.24 10.37
CA ALA A 171 -25.63 -20.23 10.23
C ALA A 171 -26.33 -20.42 11.59
N PRO A 172 -27.63 -20.43 11.68
CA PRO A 172 -28.32 -20.78 12.91
C PRO A 172 -28.02 -22.25 13.22
N ILE A 173 -27.59 -22.53 14.43
CA ILE A 173 -27.51 -23.89 14.95
C ILE A 173 -28.97 -24.25 15.26
N GLU A 174 -29.59 -25.06 14.42
CA GLU A 174 -30.81 -25.76 14.77
C GLU A 174 -30.44 -26.84 15.78
N LEU A 175 -30.94 -26.68 17.00
CA LEU A 175 -30.93 -27.70 18.05
C LEU A 175 -32.18 -28.59 17.82
N GLU A 176 -31.92 -29.83 17.41
CA GLU A 176 -32.84 -30.96 17.70
C GLU A 176 -32.40 -31.69 18.97
#